data_65428772d4233ea3eeab2b3fe6d56ec7
#
_entry.id   65428772d4233ea3eeab2b3fe6d56ec7
#
_cell.length_a   1.000
_cell.length_b   1.000
_cell.length_c   1.000
_cell.angle_alpha   90.00
_cell.angle_beta   90.00
_cell.angle_gamma   90.00
#
_symmetry.space_group_name_H-M   'P 1'
#
loop_
_entity.id
_entity.type
_entity.pdbx_description
1 polymer ?
#
loop_
_entity_poly.entity_id
_entity_poly.type
_entity_poly.pdbx_seq_one_letter_code
_entity_poly.pdbx_strand_id
1 'polypeptide(L)'
;MKSTLLRTGSPWILLLALLFVLVHSAASPEDGRYEIFVDVDAKHLTLFRGQEITAVYPIATGAWDTPTPLGVFRINSRFHGQMSGFGTCFLGLSVPWGTYGIHGTNRPESIGANASHGCIRLRVQDAEALYAAVPNGTVVVIQQGAYGEMGDTLRLLKPGDCSSMVRAVQRRLRALGYAPLWPDGVFGEATRRAVLRARRSLALSEGERVDWALYQALGLTLFE
;
A
#
# COMPACT_ATOMS: atom_id res chain seq x y z
N MET A 1 57.69 -0.73 -43.63
CA MET A 1 56.60 0.22 -43.66
C MET A 1 55.27 -0.56 -43.48
N LYS A 2 54.67 -0.63 -42.31
CA LYS A 2 53.38 -1.28 -42.03
C LYS A 2 52.40 -0.18 -41.65
N SER A 3 51.42 0.08 -42.51
CA SER A 3 50.34 1.04 -42.28
C SER A 3 49.24 0.38 -41.44
N THR A 4 48.97 0.91 -40.27
CA THR A 4 47.89 0.50 -39.38
C THR A 4 46.60 1.21 -39.78
N LEU A 5 45.61 0.48 -40.30
CA LEU A 5 44.29 0.98 -40.60
C LEU A 5 43.47 1.11 -39.30
N LEU A 6 43.10 2.33 -38.96
CA LEU A 6 42.11 2.66 -37.91
C LEU A 6 40.71 2.24 -38.37
N ARG A 7 40.10 1.27 -37.68
CA ARG A 7 38.68 0.91 -37.87
C ARG A 7 37.81 2.02 -37.27
N THR A 8 37.15 2.77 -38.13
CA THR A 8 36.11 3.74 -37.76
C THR A 8 34.90 3.01 -37.22
N GLY A 9 34.55 3.30 -35.98
CA GLY A 9 33.34 2.76 -35.33
C GLY A 9 32.07 3.22 -36.08
N SER A 10 31.14 2.30 -36.22
CA SER A 10 29.88 2.50 -36.94
C SER A 10 29.05 3.67 -36.33
N PRO A 11 28.58 4.60 -37.18
CA PRO A 11 27.80 5.77 -36.70
C PRO A 11 26.48 5.40 -36.05
N TRP A 12 25.99 4.19 -36.24
CA TRP A 12 24.75 3.68 -35.66
C TRP A 12 24.82 3.44 -34.13
N ILE A 13 26.00 3.15 -33.58
CA ILE A 13 26.20 2.93 -32.13
C ILE A 13 26.06 4.25 -31.36
N LEU A 14 26.54 5.36 -31.93
CA LEU A 14 26.39 6.69 -31.34
C LEU A 14 24.95 7.19 -31.37
N LEU A 15 24.18 6.84 -32.42
CA LEU A 15 22.76 7.23 -32.53
C LEU A 15 21.88 6.48 -31.54
N LEU A 16 22.15 5.20 -31.27
CA LEU A 16 21.43 4.39 -30.28
C LEU A 16 21.74 4.85 -28.87
N ALA A 17 22.97 5.22 -28.54
CA ALA A 17 23.33 5.75 -27.25
C ALA A 17 22.66 7.13 -26.97
N LEU A 18 22.56 7.98 -28.01
CA LEU A 18 21.88 9.28 -27.91
C LEU A 18 20.36 9.13 -27.71
N LEU A 19 19.75 8.14 -28.39
CA LEU A 19 18.32 7.83 -28.24
C LEU A 19 18.01 7.27 -26.85
N PHE A 20 18.91 6.45 -26.28
CA PHE A 20 18.74 5.90 -24.93
C PHE A 20 18.84 6.98 -23.84
N VAL A 21 19.70 7.98 -24.01
CA VAL A 21 19.82 9.13 -23.10
C VAL A 21 18.60 10.04 -23.20
N LEU A 22 18.03 10.23 -24.40
CA LEU A 22 16.82 11.07 -24.60
C LEU A 22 15.54 10.43 -24.05
N VAL A 23 15.43 9.10 -24.05
CA VAL A 23 14.25 8.39 -23.48
C VAL A 23 14.30 8.37 -21.95
N HIS A 24 15.47 8.42 -21.32
CA HIS A 24 15.59 8.50 -19.85
C HIS A 24 15.48 9.92 -19.29
N SER A 25 15.48 10.95 -20.15
CA SER A 25 15.37 12.35 -19.75
C SER A 25 13.94 12.89 -19.67
N ALA A 26 12.90 12.03 -19.89
CA ALA A 26 11.50 12.47 -19.95
C ALA A 26 10.66 12.09 -18.71
N ALA A 27 11.28 11.62 -17.64
CA ALA A 27 10.64 11.63 -16.32
C ALA A 27 11.06 12.92 -15.64
N SER A 28 10.33 14.01 -15.91
CA SER A 28 10.36 15.18 -15.06
C SER A 28 10.06 14.70 -13.65
N PRO A 29 10.90 14.96 -12.64
CA PRO A 29 10.47 14.77 -11.26
C PRO A 29 9.20 15.61 -11.12
N GLU A 30 8.08 14.99 -10.70
CA GLU A 30 6.87 15.74 -10.34
C GLU A 30 7.23 16.61 -9.14
N ASP A 31 7.81 17.73 -9.44
CA ASP A 31 8.39 18.67 -8.51
C ASP A 31 7.27 19.20 -7.63
N GLY A 32 7.30 18.86 -6.35
CA GLY A 32 6.49 19.47 -5.33
C GLY A 32 5.24 18.71 -4.85
N ARG A 33 4.92 17.53 -5.36
CA ARG A 33 3.82 16.72 -4.80
C ARG A 33 4.22 16.08 -3.48
N TYR A 34 3.31 16.15 -2.52
CA TYR A 34 3.46 15.41 -1.28
C TYR A 34 3.04 13.95 -1.43
N GLU A 35 3.80 13.05 -0.82
CA GLU A 35 3.48 11.64 -0.66
C GLU A 35 3.78 11.21 0.77
N ILE A 36 2.98 10.28 1.26
CA ILE A 36 3.12 9.75 2.62
C ILE A 36 3.49 8.28 2.52
N PHE A 37 4.54 7.89 3.21
CA PHE A 37 4.93 6.51 3.42
C PHE A 37 4.77 6.15 4.89
N VAL A 38 4.07 5.06 5.16
CA VAL A 38 3.84 4.54 6.52
C VAL A 38 4.47 3.17 6.62
N ASP A 39 5.45 3.04 7.50
CA ASP A 39 6.01 1.76 7.91
C ASP A 39 5.35 1.36 9.23
N VAL A 40 4.52 0.30 9.15
CA VAL A 40 3.75 -0.19 10.30
C VAL A 40 4.65 -0.85 11.34
N ASP A 41 5.73 -1.52 10.92
CA ASP A 41 6.64 -2.20 11.83
C ASP A 41 7.60 -1.23 12.51
N ALA A 42 8.19 -0.32 11.73
CA ALA A 42 9.09 0.71 12.24
C ALA A 42 8.36 1.80 13.04
N LYS A 43 7.01 1.85 12.98
CA LYS A 43 6.18 2.87 13.66
C LYS A 43 6.54 4.30 13.24
N HIS A 44 6.76 4.48 11.95
CA HIS A 44 7.06 5.79 11.37
C HIS A 44 6.14 6.12 10.19
N LEU A 45 5.79 7.41 10.10
CA LEU A 45 5.22 8.03 8.94
C LEU A 45 6.25 9.01 8.36
N THR A 46 6.64 8.81 7.12
CA THR A 46 7.56 9.68 6.40
C THR A 46 6.78 10.51 5.39
N LEU A 47 6.97 11.82 5.43
CA LEU A 47 6.41 12.76 4.47
C LEU A 47 7.47 13.12 3.43
N PHE A 48 7.17 12.87 2.18
CA PHE A 48 7.98 13.24 1.03
C PHE A 48 7.40 14.45 0.31
N ARG A 49 8.26 15.25 -0.30
CA ARG A 49 7.92 16.24 -1.31
C ARG A 49 8.82 16.02 -2.52
N GLY A 50 8.26 15.41 -3.57
CA GLY A 50 9.06 14.83 -4.64
C GLY A 50 9.95 13.72 -4.11
N GLN A 51 11.26 13.84 -4.24
CA GLN A 51 12.23 12.86 -3.72
C GLN A 51 12.83 13.22 -2.35
N GLU A 52 12.43 14.36 -1.79
CA GLU A 52 12.97 14.85 -0.53
C GLU A 52 12.10 14.41 0.65
N ILE A 53 12.73 13.91 1.72
CA ILE A 53 12.07 13.67 3.00
C ILE A 53 11.95 15.01 3.72
N THR A 54 10.71 15.48 3.92
CA THR A 54 10.43 16.75 4.60
C THR A 54 10.15 16.59 6.08
N ALA A 55 9.63 15.40 6.49
CA ALA A 55 9.39 15.10 7.90
C ALA A 55 9.30 13.58 8.13
N VAL A 56 9.60 13.16 9.35
CA VAL A 56 9.38 11.81 9.86
C VAL A 56 8.70 11.90 11.21
N TYR A 57 7.56 11.23 11.35
CA TYR A 57 6.75 11.27 12.57
C TYR A 57 6.62 9.87 13.19
N PRO A 58 6.84 9.71 14.50
CA PRO A 58 6.50 8.48 15.20
C PRO A 58 4.98 8.32 15.27
N ILE A 59 4.49 7.10 15.06
CA ILE A 59 3.06 6.79 14.98
C ILE A 59 2.65 5.66 15.91
N ALA A 60 1.33 5.56 16.18
CA ALA A 60 0.71 4.34 16.62
C ALA A 60 -0.15 3.76 15.48
N THR A 61 -0.28 2.44 15.44
CA THR A 61 -0.97 1.70 14.40
C THR A 61 -2.09 0.82 14.99
N GLY A 62 -2.83 0.12 14.14
CA GLY A 62 -3.89 -0.78 14.54
C GLY A 62 -3.38 -1.92 15.43
N ALA A 63 -4.24 -2.37 16.36
CA ALA A 63 -4.01 -3.54 17.17
C ALA A 63 -4.02 -4.82 16.30
N TRP A 64 -3.58 -5.93 16.88
CA TRP A 64 -3.48 -7.20 16.16
C TRP A 64 -4.80 -7.67 15.53
N ASP A 65 -5.90 -7.50 16.25
CA ASP A 65 -7.27 -7.86 15.83
C ASP A 65 -7.93 -6.81 14.92
N THR A 66 -7.41 -5.58 14.94
CA THR A 66 -7.88 -4.46 14.13
C THR A 66 -6.71 -3.76 13.42
N PRO A 67 -5.99 -4.46 12.51
CA PRO A 67 -4.76 -3.97 11.93
C PRO A 67 -4.97 -2.76 11.03
N THR A 68 -3.95 -1.92 10.92
CA THR A 68 -3.91 -0.84 9.94
C THR A 68 -3.99 -1.42 8.53
N PRO A 69 -4.86 -0.89 7.64
CA PRO A 69 -4.94 -1.32 6.26
C PRO A 69 -3.62 -1.13 5.52
N LEU A 70 -3.16 -2.17 4.81
CA LEU A 70 -1.94 -2.11 4.00
C LEU A 70 -2.27 -1.83 2.53
N GLY A 71 -1.38 -1.15 1.84
CA GLY A 71 -1.47 -0.88 0.40
C GLY A 71 -1.39 0.60 0.07
N VAL A 72 -1.85 0.95 -1.13
CA VAL A 72 -1.82 2.33 -1.63
C VAL A 72 -3.23 2.92 -1.55
N PHE A 73 -3.33 4.04 -0.88
CA PHE A 73 -4.55 4.82 -0.67
C PHE A 73 -4.31 6.28 -1.03
N ARG A 74 -5.37 7.09 -0.91
CA ARG A 74 -5.29 8.55 -1.04
C ARG A 74 -6.03 9.21 0.12
N ILE A 75 -5.60 10.41 0.47
CA ILE A 75 -6.41 11.27 1.34
C ILE A 75 -7.66 11.66 0.55
N ASN A 76 -8.85 11.27 1.03
CA ASN A 76 -10.13 11.53 0.39
C ASN A 76 -11.03 12.49 1.16
N SER A 77 -10.70 12.77 2.40
CA SER A 77 -11.42 13.75 3.24
C SER A 77 -10.48 14.37 4.26
N ARG A 78 -10.81 15.57 4.67
CA ARG A 78 -10.03 16.33 5.65
C ARG A 78 -11.00 17.03 6.60
N PHE A 79 -10.76 16.88 7.87
CA PHE A 79 -11.50 17.58 8.93
C PHE A 79 -10.52 18.28 9.89
N HIS A 80 -10.86 19.51 10.26
CA HIS A 80 -10.15 20.27 11.28
C HIS A 80 -11.14 20.80 12.30
N GLY A 81 -10.90 20.51 13.57
CA GLY A 81 -11.74 20.87 14.71
C GLY A 81 -11.59 19.85 15.83
N GLN A 82 -12.07 20.21 17.01
CA GLN A 82 -11.98 19.33 18.17
C GLN A 82 -12.81 18.06 17.97
N MET A 83 -12.18 16.89 18.05
CA MET A 83 -12.84 15.59 17.99
C MET A 83 -12.40 14.73 19.18
N SER A 84 -13.37 14.16 19.90
CA SER A 84 -13.07 13.27 21.01
C SER A 84 -12.23 12.07 20.55
N GLY A 85 -11.04 11.91 21.13
CA GLY A 85 -10.13 10.80 20.82
C GLY A 85 -9.25 10.97 19.59
N PHE A 86 -9.54 11.94 18.70
CA PHE A 86 -8.83 12.13 17.42
C PHE A 86 -7.96 13.40 17.38
N GLY A 87 -7.89 14.13 18.48
CA GLY A 87 -7.19 15.42 18.50
C GLY A 87 -7.96 16.49 17.75
N THR A 88 -7.25 17.32 16.97
CA THR A 88 -7.79 18.51 16.30
C THR A 88 -7.91 18.35 14.79
N CYS A 89 -7.42 17.27 14.21
CA CYS A 89 -7.51 17.05 12.76
C CYS A 89 -7.57 15.58 12.40
N PHE A 90 -8.19 15.29 11.24
CA PHE A 90 -8.36 13.96 10.68
C PHE A 90 -8.16 14.02 9.16
N LEU A 91 -7.32 13.15 8.64
CA LEU A 91 -7.09 12.90 7.22
C LEU A 91 -7.65 11.54 6.87
N GLY A 92 -8.82 11.49 6.24
CA GLY A 92 -9.48 10.25 5.84
C GLY A 92 -8.78 9.58 4.67
N LEU A 93 -8.71 8.26 4.71
CA LEU A 93 -8.08 7.44 3.68
C LEU A 93 -9.12 6.74 2.80
N SER A 94 -8.83 6.59 1.51
CA SER A 94 -9.70 5.91 0.53
C SER A 94 -9.69 4.38 0.67
N VAL A 95 -9.80 3.88 1.89
CA VAL A 95 -9.91 2.44 2.16
C VAL A 95 -11.33 1.97 1.84
N PRO A 96 -11.53 0.99 0.91
CA PRO A 96 -12.88 0.66 0.46
C PRO A 96 -13.75 -0.08 1.49
N TRP A 97 -13.14 -0.71 2.51
CA TRP A 97 -13.85 -1.58 3.46
C TRP A 97 -14.05 -0.96 4.84
N GLY A 98 -13.81 0.34 5.02
CA GLY A 98 -14.05 0.99 6.31
C GLY A 98 -13.56 2.41 6.37
N THR A 99 -13.84 3.08 7.48
CA THR A 99 -13.38 4.43 7.74
C THR A 99 -12.06 4.40 8.48
N TYR A 100 -11.00 4.75 7.78
CA TYR A 100 -9.63 4.82 8.30
C TYR A 100 -9.04 6.19 8.03
N GLY A 101 -8.09 6.60 8.86
CA GLY A 101 -7.46 7.90 8.70
C GLY A 101 -6.16 8.04 9.48
N ILE A 102 -5.53 9.19 9.26
CA ILE A 102 -4.37 9.69 10.00
C ILE A 102 -4.86 10.86 10.85
N HIS A 103 -4.59 10.84 12.14
CA HIS A 103 -5.13 11.85 13.06
C HIS A 103 -4.26 12.03 14.31
N GLY A 104 -4.49 13.12 15.04
CA GLY A 104 -3.90 13.32 16.36
C GLY A 104 -4.47 12.35 17.40
N THR A 105 -3.80 12.21 18.53
CA THR A 105 -4.31 11.41 19.65
C THR A 105 -4.26 12.17 20.96
N ASN A 106 -5.29 11.98 21.79
CA ASN A 106 -5.29 12.42 23.20
C ASN A 106 -4.58 11.42 24.14
N ARG A 107 -3.99 10.36 23.57
CA ARG A 107 -3.20 9.35 24.28
C ARG A 107 -1.79 9.28 23.69
N PRO A 108 -0.94 10.30 23.91
CA PRO A 108 0.40 10.38 23.34
C PRO A 108 1.31 9.22 23.76
N GLU A 109 1.03 8.58 24.90
CA GLU A 109 1.72 7.39 25.39
C GLU A 109 1.50 6.15 24.50
N SER A 110 0.47 6.17 23.64
CA SER A 110 0.22 5.08 22.67
C SER A 110 1.12 5.14 21.45
N ILE A 111 1.83 6.24 21.20
CA ILE A 111 2.74 6.36 20.07
C ILE A 111 3.87 5.33 20.19
N GLY A 112 4.13 4.61 19.11
CA GLY A 112 5.05 3.47 19.07
C GLY A 112 4.38 2.11 19.26
N ALA A 113 3.08 2.07 19.61
CA ALA A 113 2.36 0.84 19.91
C ALA A 113 1.31 0.46 18.83
N ASN A 114 0.87 -0.81 18.87
CA ASN A 114 -0.30 -1.31 18.15
C ASN A 114 -1.55 -1.07 19.02
N ALA A 115 -2.14 0.12 18.98
CA ALA A 115 -3.10 0.58 19.97
C ALA A 115 -4.40 1.18 19.41
N SER A 116 -4.58 1.19 18.08
CA SER A 116 -5.78 1.74 17.44
C SER A 116 -6.69 0.65 16.89
N HIS A 117 -7.86 1.04 16.38
CA HIS A 117 -8.73 0.18 15.57
C HIS A 117 -8.43 0.28 14.07
N GLY A 118 -7.15 0.46 13.73
CA GLY A 118 -6.65 0.52 12.36
C GLY A 118 -6.26 1.92 11.87
N CYS A 119 -6.70 2.99 12.50
CA CYS A 119 -6.24 4.34 12.19
C CYS A 119 -4.78 4.55 12.59
N ILE A 120 -4.12 5.47 11.90
CA ILE A 120 -2.74 5.89 12.21
C ILE A 120 -2.81 7.09 13.14
N ARG A 121 -2.21 6.97 14.32
CA ARG A 121 -2.19 8.04 15.33
C ARG A 121 -0.86 8.75 15.34
N LEU A 122 -0.93 10.07 15.43
CA LEU A 122 0.20 10.98 15.62
C LEU A 122 0.02 11.76 16.93
N ARG A 123 1.09 12.37 17.43
CA ARG A 123 0.91 13.46 18.39
C ARG A 123 0.11 14.58 17.75
N VAL A 124 -0.67 15.32 18.53
CA VAL A 124 -1.57 16.36 17.99
C VAL A 124 -0.79 17.37 17.13
N GLN A 125 0.34 17.87 17.63
CA GLN A 125 1.17 18.82 16.89
C GLN A 125 1.70 18.28 15.56
N ASP A 126 2.07 16.98 15.51
CA ASP A 126 2.59 16.33 14.31
C ASP A 126 1.46 16.14 13.29
N ALA A 127 0.26 15.79 13.77
CA ALA A 127 -0.93 15.67 12.94
C ALA A 127 -1.37 17.00 12.34
N GLU A 128 -1.28 18.10 13.09
CA GLU A 128 -1.56 19.46 12.61
C GLU A 128 -0.54 19.90 11.54
N ALA A 129 0.74 19.64 11.77
CA ALA A 129 1.79 19.93 10.79
C ALA A 129 1.58 19.13 9.49
N LEU A 130 1.29 17.84 9.60
CA LEU A 130 0.96 17.00 8.44
C LEU A 130 -0.30 17.49 7.73
N TYR A 131 -1.37 17.81 8.50
CA TYR A 131 -2.61 18.33 7.95
C TYR A 131 -2.40 19.62 7.17
N ALA A 132 -1.58 20.55 7.66
CA ALA A 132 -1.27 21.80 6.97
C ALA A 132 -0.51 21.58 5.65
N ALA A 133 0.36 20.56 5.60
CA ALA A 133 1.21 20.30 4.44
C ALA A 133 0.48 19.59 3.29
N VAL A 134 -0.40 18.61 3.57
CA VAL A 134 -0.89 17.69 2.54
C VAL A 134 -2.32 18.01 2.09
N PRO A 135 -2.61 18.08 0.77
CA PRO A 135 -3.95 18.26 0.23
C PRO A 135 -4.74 16.93 0.12
N ASN A 136 -6.03 17.03 -0.21
CA ASN A 136 -6.78 15.88 -0.73
C ASN A 136 -6.12 15.33 -2.00
N GLY A 137 -6.20 14.02 -2.19
CA GLY A 137 -5.56 13.31 -3.31
C GLY A 137 -4.14 12.86 -3.03
N THR A 138 -3.48 13.35 -1.95
CA THR A 138 -2.14 12.90 -1.55
C THR A 138 -2.09 11.38 -1.45
N VAL A 139 -1.10 10.78 -2.11
CA VAL A 139 -0.87 9.33 -2.07
C VAL A 139 -0.34 8.93 -0.70
N VAL A 140 -0.89 7.86 -0.16
CA VAL A 140 -0.48 7.26 1.12
C VAL A 140 -0.17 5.79 0.88
N VAL A 141 1.10 5.43 0.98
CA VAL A 141 1.58 4.05 0.91
C VAL A 141 1.73 3.53 2.32
N ILE A 142 1.06 2.43 2.63
CA ILE A 142 1.12 1.79 3.95
C ILE A 142 1.61 0.37 3.76
N GLN A 143 2.72 0.02 4.39
CA GLN A 143 3.29 -1.32 4.31
C GLN A 143 3.68 -1.86 5.68
N GLN A 144 3.76 -3.18 5.74
CA GLN A 144 4.26 -3.95 6.88
C GLN A 144 5.11 -5.09 6.35
N GLY A 145 6.32 -5.27 6.90
CA GLY A 145 7.25 -6.30 6.46
C GLY A 145 7.66 -6.19 4.99
N ALA A 146 8.16 -7.27 4.45
CA ALA A 146 8.69 -7.35 3.07
C ALA A 146 7.61 -7.63 2.01
N TYR A 147 6.38 -7.97 2.40
CA TYR A 147 5.37 -8.52 1.48
C TYR A 147 4.21 -7.55 1.16
N GLY A 148 4.38 -6.27 1.44
CA GLY A 148 3.43 -5.22 1.08
C GLY A 148 2.04 -5.45 1.66
N GLU A 149 1.01 -5.55 0.80
CA GLU A 149 -0.39 -5.72 1.23
C GLU A 149 -0.72 -7.07 1.89
N MET A 150 0.16 -8.06 1.74
CA MET A 150 -0.01 -9.37 2.38
C MET A 150 0.48 -9.38 3.83
N GLY A 151 1.21 -8.34 4.24
CA GLY A 151 1.81 -8.28 5.58
C GLY A 151 2.93 -9.30 5.76
N ASP A 152 3.18 -9.68 6.99
CA ASP A 152 4.23 -10.63 7.40
C ASP A 152 3.73 -12.07 7.60
N THR A 153 2.41 -12.27 7.72
CA THR A 153 1.80 -13.56 8.03
C THR A 153 0.51 -13.75 7.24
N LEU A 154 0.43 -14.84 6.48
CA LEU A 154 -0.81 -15.22 5.81
C LEU A 154 -1.86 -15.68 6.82
N ARG A 155 -3.06 -15.13 6.71
CA ARG A 155 -4.21 -15.46 7.56
C ARG A 155 -5.21 -16.32 6.79
N LEU A 156 -5.91 -17.18 7.50
CA LEU A 156 -7.09 -17.85 6.95
C LEU A 156 -8.17 -16.79 6.68
N LEU A 157 -8.60 -16.63 5.41
CA LEU A 157 -9.69 -15.73 5.06
C LEU A 157 -10.99 -16.49 4.84
N LYS A 158 -12.09 -15.89 5.28
CA LYS A 158 -13.44 -16.46 5.20
C LYS A 158 -14.48 -15.40 4.83
N PRO A 159 -15.67 -15.80 4.39
CA PRO A 159 -16.77 -14.87 4.18
C PRO A 159 -17.00 -13.95 5.39
N GLY A 160 -17.17 -12.66 5.12
CA GLY A 160 -17.31 -11.61 6.13
C GLY A 160 -16.01 -10.87 6.49
N ASP A 161 -14.85 -11.43 6.16
CA ASP A 161 -13.57 -10.74 6.43
C ASP A 161 -13.41 -9.51 5.54
N CYS A 162 -12.79 -8.46 6.11
CA CYS A 162 -12.47 -7.21 5.42
C CYS A 162 -11.00 -6.86 5.67
N SER A 163 -10.17 -6.83 4.62
CA SER A 163 -8.73 -6.56 4.77
C SER A 163 -8.01 -6.30 3.46
N SER A 164 -6.79 -5.77 3.57
CA SER A 164 -5.85 -5.66 2.44
C SER A 164 -5.54 -7.02 1.82
N MET A 165 -5.44 -8.07 2.63
CA MET A 165 -5.18 -9.44 2.18
C MET A 165 -6.36 -9.99 1.36
N VAL A 166 -7.60 -9.71 1.74
CA VAL A 166 -8.78 -10.02 0.91
C VAL A 166 -8.68 -9.31 -0.43
N ARG A 167 -8.31 -8.03 -0.43
CA ARG A 167 -8.14 -7.25 -1.66
C ARG A 167 -7.05 -7.83 -2.57
N ALA A 168 -5.92 -8.25 -2.01
CA ALA A 168 -4.84 -8.89 -2.77
C ALA A 168 -5.30 -10.21 -3.42
N VAL A 169 -6.02 -11.06 -2.67
CA VAL A 169 -6.63 -12.29 -3.18
C VAL A 169 -7.64 -12.00 -4.30
N GLN A 170 -8.51 -11.00 -4.13
CA GLN A 170 -9.48 -10.60 -5.15
C GLN A 170 -8.79 -10.17 -6.45
N ARG A 171 -7.71 -9.36 -6.36
CA ARG A 171 -6.92 -8.98 -7.54
C ARG A 171 -6.33 -10.19 -8.24
N ARG A 172 -5.82 -11.15 -7.49
CA ARG A 172 -5.23 -12.35 -8.06
C ARG A 172 -6.29 -13.26 -8.71
N LEU A 173 -7.43 -13.48 -8.05
CA LEU A 173 -8.56 -14.22 -8.61
C LEU A 173 -9.08 -13.57 -9.91
N ARG A 174 -9.15 -12.25 -9.95
CA ARG A 174 -9.51 -11.49 -11.16
C ARG A 174 -8.48 -11.68 -12.27
N ALA A 175 -7.20 -11.52 -11.96
CA ALA A 175 -6.10 -11.66 -12.93
C ALA A 175 -6.04 -13.06 -13.55
N LEU A 176 -6.41 -14.10 -12.79
CA LEU A 176 -6.48 -15.48 -13.25
C LEU A 176 -7.83 -15.85 -13.90
N GLY A 177 -8.74 -14.89 -14.05
CA GLY A 177 -10.02 -15.08 -14.76
C GLY A 177 -11.10 -15.80 -13.96
N TYR A 178 -10.93 -16.03 -12.65
CA TYR A 178 -11.93 -16.72 -11.85
C TYR A 178 -13.21 -15.91 -11.61
N ALA A 179 -13.15 -14.60 -11.66
CA ALA A 179 -14.34 -13.74 -11.67
C ALA A 179 -14.00 -12.29 -12.08
N PRO A 180 -14.96 -11.55 -12.66
CA PRO A 180 -14.83 -10.11 -12.87
C PRO A 180 -15.06 -9.38 -11.55
N LEU A 181 -14.14 -9.57 -10.57
CA LEU A 181 -14.23 -8.97 -9.24
C LEU A 181 -13.75 -7.53 -9.26
N TRP A 182 -14.44 -6.68 -8.50
CA TRP A 182 -13.86 -5.42 -8.05
C TRP A 182 -13.11 -5.69 -6.74
N PRO A 183 -11.79 -5.40 -6.66
CA PRO A 183 -11.00 -5.67 -5.46
C PRO A 183 -11.28 -4.63 -4.37
N ASP A 184 -12.39 -4.79 -3.68
CA ASP A 184 -12.88 -3.90 -2.62
C ASP A 184 -12.36 -4.25 -1.22
N GLY A 185 -11.69 -5.39 -1.07
CA GLY A 185 -11.19 -5.87 0.21
C GLY A 185 -12.24 -6.49 1.12
N VAL A 186 -13.47 -6.69 0.63
CA VAL A 186 -14.57 -7.33 1.37
C VAL A 186 -14.78 -8.76 0.86
N PHE A 187 -14.67 -9.75 1.73
CA PHE A 187 -14.95 -11.14 1.38
C PHE A 187 -16.46 -11.38 1.36
N GLY A 188 -17.13 -10.77 0.39
CA GLY A 188 -18.55 -10.94 0.14
C GLY A 188 -18.87 -12.13 -0.76
N GLU A 189 -20.13 -12.24 -1.19
CA GLU A 189 -20.64 -13.36 -1.99
C GLU A 189 -19.92 -13.49 -3.35
N ALA A 190 -19.52 -12.39 -3.98
CA ALA A 190 -18.77 -12.42 -5.23
C ALA A 190 -17.39 -13.07 -5.05
N THR A 191 -16.68 -12.73 -3.97
CA THR A 191 -15.40 -13.32 -3.60
C THR A 191 -15.56 -14.79 -3.26
N ARG A 192 -16.59 -15.15 -2.48
CA ARG A 192 -16.91 -16.54 -2.15
C ARG A 192 -17.08 -17.41 -3.40
N ARG A 193 -17.88 -16.94 -4.37
CA ARG A 193 -18.08 -17.65 -5.64
C ARG A 193 -16.79 -17.78 -6.46
N ALA A 194 -15.93 -16.77 -6.43
CA ALA A 194 -14.62 -16.81 -7.11
C ALA A 194 -13.70 -17.83 -6.47
N VAL A 195 -13.65 -17.88 -5.13
CA VAL A 195 -12.88 -18.88 -4.36
C VAL A 195 -13.35 -20.30 -4.68
N LEU A 196 -14.66 -20.55 -4.68
CA LEU A 196 -15.22 -21.87 -5.04
C LEU A 196 -14.83 -22.29 -6.46
N ARG A 197 -14.90 -21.37 -7.44
CA ARG A 197 -14.45 -21.64 -8.81
C ARG A 197 -12.97 -21.95 -8.91
N ALA A 198 -12.15 -21.13 -8.23
CA ALA A 198 -10.70 -21.33 -8.21
C ALA A 198 -10.34 -22.69 -7.61
N ARG A 199 -10.92 -23.07 -6.47
CA ARG A 199 -10.66 -24.35 -5.81
C ARG A 199 -11.01 -25.54 -6.71
N ARG A 200 -12.16 -25.49 -7.38
CA ARG A 200 -12.57 -26.54 -8.36
C ARG A 200 -11.60 -26.61 -9.53
N SER A 201 -11.25 -25.46 -10.13
CA SER A 201 -10.32 -25.41 -11.28
C SER A 201 -8.91 -25.88 -10.95
N LEU A 202 -8.48 -25.68 -9.71
CA LEU A 202 -7.15 -26.05 -9.21
C LEU A 202 -7.12 -27.42 -8.52
N ALA A 203 -8.21 -28.19 -8.61
CA ALA A 203 -8.37 -29.52 -7.99
C ALA A 203 -8.07 -29.53 -6.47
N LEU A 204 -8.40 -28.43 -5.78
CA LEU A 204 -8.28 -28.33 -4.33
C LEU A 204 -9.55 -28.87 -3.64
N SER A 205 -9.44 -29.23 -2.36
CA SER A 205 -10.57 -29.62 -1.54
C SER A 205 -11.68 -28.56 -1.56
N GLU A 206 -12.95 -28.97 -1.52
CA GLU A 206 -14.06 -28.03 -1.46
C GLU A 206 -13.99 -27.14 -0.22
N GLY A 207 -14.43 -25.90 -0.37
CA GLY A 207 -14.43 -24.94 0.73
C GLY A 207 -14.52 -23.50 0.25
N GLU A 208 -14.97 -22.63 1.16
CA GLU A 208 -15.21 -21.21 0.88
C GLU A 208 -14.06 -20.30 1.40
N ARG A 209 -13.04 -20.93 2.02
CA ARG A 209 -11.95 -20.20 2.69
C ARG A 209 -10.75 -20.09 1.76
N VAL A 210 -9.96 -19.04 1.99
CA VAL A 210 -8.61 -18.92 1.43
C VAL A 210 -7.65 -19.42 2.51
N ASP A 211 -7.20 -20.62 2.34
CA ASP A 211 -6.22 -21.31 3.17
C ASP A 211 -4.85 -21.34 2.48
N TRP A 212 -3.88 -21.93 3.14
CA TRP A 212 -2.52 -22.05 2.61
C TRP A 212 -2.47 -22.72 1.24
N ALA A 213 -3.23 -23.79 1.03
CA ALA A 213 -3.26 -24.52 -0.24
C ALA A 213 -3.76 -23.60 -1.39
N LEU A 214 -4.79 -22.79 -1.14
CA LEU A 214 -5.28 -21.86 -2.14
C LEU A 214 -4.32 -20.68 -2.34
N TYR A 215 -3.67 -20.15 -1.29
CA TYR A 215 -2.64 -19.13 -1.43
C TYR A 215 -1.51 -19.61 -2.35
N GLN A 216 -0.97 -20.81 -2.10
CA GLN A 216 0.07 -21.40 -2.93
C GLN A 216 -0.39 -21.57 -4.39
N ALA A 217 -1.56 -22.16 -4.60
CA ALA A 217 -2.10 -22.40 -5.94
C ALA A 217 -2.40 -21.11 -6.71
N LEU A 218 -2.68 -20.01 -6.02
CA LEU A 218 -2.82 -18.67 -6.60
C LEU A 218 -1.47 -17.98 -6.83
N GLY A 219 -0.35 -18.54 -6.37
CA GLY A 219 0.96 -17.90 -6.40
C GLY A 219 1.06 -16.67 -5.49
N LEU A 220 0.35 -16.70 -4.37
CA LEU A 220 0.39 -15.70 -3.31
C LEU A 220 1.13 -16.29 -2.11
N THR A 221 2.39 -16.63 -2.29
CA THR A 221 3.24 -17.16 -1.21
C THR A 221 4.19 -16.07 -0.74
N LEU A 222 4.43 -16.04 0.57
CA LEU A 222 5.55 -15.30 1.13
C LEU A 222 6.81 -16.11 0.79
N PHE A 223 7.83 -15.47 0.25
CA PHE A 223 9.10 -16.14 -0.01
C PHE A 223 9.82 -16.37 1.32
N GLU A 224 10.31 -17.59 1.53
CA GLU A 224 11.27 -17.91 2.58
C GLU A 224 12.67 -17.43 2.21
#